data_e6156dc939c8a55dd9a6e7c962294651
#
_entry.id   e6156dc939c8a55dd9a6e7c962294651
#
_cell.length_a   1.000
_cell.length_b   1.000
_cell.length_c   1.000
_cell.angle_alpha   90.00
_cell.angle_beta   90.00
_cell.angle_gamma   90.00
#
_symmetry.space_group_name_H-M   'P 1'
#
loop_
_entity.id
_entity.type
_entity.pdbx_description
1 polymer ?
#
loop_
_entity_poly.entity_id
_entity_poly.type
_entity_poly.pdbx_seq_one_letter_code
_entity_poly.pdbx_strand_id
1 'polypeptide(L)'
;MKIVYVGDNRNRGNFGCRATSTALSQIISKDNEIVGRIYGKYTNVDTGELFFYQHFPAWIYKTVSKFKYWKYLKKGLYLFNRMLKKGHYYFSNFDFIDYDFDKSINNLIKCLPANPELKEFDLRQYDFDALVVNGEGSFIFATPPWRECLVEAMLMYWAEKLGKKVYYLNGMLSDDPYSKHNEKTIRLINPIFSKAEVISVREEYSYKYAKENFSNIKLKHYPDALFSWYDYINDDFKVNNAKYIMGMSGATDNSFYDFDFSKPYICISGSSSVGVVANSKEEIVNVYTELVQDVQSAFADYNVFLVDVCEGDNFLNDVAKITNTPIISIDTPILSAAKILANARVYISGRYHPSILASLGGTPCVFMSSNSHKTRSVQELLEYEEIKEFNVLPDKDEREKIIELAKYKINEGKNLRNKIQLRCLELSKETLKQQDLFKE
;
A
#
# COMPACT_ATOMS: atom_id res chain seq x y z
N MET A 1 17.69 19.88 -2.23
CA MET A 1 18.54 18.74 -1.85
C MET A 1 18.45 17.64 -2.90
N LYS A 2 19.48 16.81 -3.02
CA LYS A 2 19.45 15.56 -3.78
C LYS A 2 18.93 14.44 -2.87
N ILE A 3 17.89 13.74 -3.29
CA ILE A 3 17.16 12.77 -2.45
C ILE A 3 17.21 11.37 -3.05
N VAL A 4 17.47 10.37 -2.23
CA VAL A 4 17.15 8.97 -2.53
C VAL A 4 15.79 8.66 -1.92
N TYR A 5 14.83 8.28 -2.76
CA TYR A 5 13.45 7.97 -2.39
C TYR A 5 13.25 6.46 -2.27
N VAL A 6 12.92 6.00 -1.07
CA VAL A 6 12.71 4.60 -0.71
C VAL A 6 11.23 4.31 -0.56
N GLY A 7 10.79 3.12 -0.88
CA GLY A 7 9.38 2.73 -0.84
C GLY A 7 8.60 3.28 -2.04
N ASP A 8 9.26 3.40 -3.21
CA ASP A 8 8.60 3.78 -4.45
C ASP A 8 7.76 2.61 -4.99
N ASN A 9 6.50 2.61 -4.64
CA ASN A 9 5.55 1.55 -4.96
C ASN A 9 4.76 1.78 -6.27
N ARG A 10 5.20 2.72 -7.15
CA ARG A 10 4.48 3.04 -8.39
C ARG A 10 4.35 1.87 -9.36
N ASN A 11 5.23 0.88 -9.27
CA ASN A 11 5.23 -0.31 -10.12
C ASN A 11 4.49 -1.51 -9.50
N ARG A 12 3.86 -1.35 -8.34
CA ARG A 12 3.05 -2.42 -7.74
C ARG A 12 1.69 -2.52 -8.42
N GLY A 13 1.19 -3.75 -8.57
CA GLY A 13 -0.20 -4.02 -8.91
C GLY A 13 -1.15 -3.65 -7.76
N ASN A 14 -1.22 -2.35 -7.44
CA ASN A 14 -2.05 -1.82 -6.36
C ASN A 14 -2.31 -0.33 -6.61
N PHE A 15 -3.57 0.05 -6.76
CA PHE A 15 -3.96 1.44 -7.00
C PHE A 15 -3.46 2.38 -5.93
N GLY A 16 -3.63 1.99 -4.66
CA GLY A 16 -3.23 2.80 -3.54
C GLY A 16 -1.74 3.07 -3.50
N CYS A 17 -0.93 2.02 -3.62
CA CYS A 17 0.52 2.14 -3.61
C CYS A 17 1.02 3.00 -4.77
N ARG A 18 0.47 2.82 -5.98
CA ARG A 18 0.81 3.63 -7.15
C ARG A 18 0.48 5.11 -6.94
N ALA A 19 -0.71 5.38 -6.44
CA ALA A 19 -1.20 6.75 -6.25
C ALA A 19 -0.42 7.49 -5.15
N THR A 20 -0.33 6.91 -3.95
CA THR A 20 0.31 7.59 -2.81
C THR A 20 1.81 7.76 -3.00
N SER A 21 2.51 6.76 -3.58
CA SER A 21 3.95 6.92 -3.90
C SER A 21 4.19 8.00 -4.96
N THR A 22 3.30 8.12 -5.95
CA THR A 22 3.37 9.19 -6.95
C THR A 22 3.11 10.55 -6.30
N ALA A 23 2.06 10.66 -5.49
CA ALA A 23 1.70 11.90 -4.81
C ALA A 23 2.83 12.40 -3.89
N LEU A 24 3.40 11.52 -3.06
CA LEU A 24 4.52 11.88 -2.19
C LEU A 24 5.75 12.29 -3.01
N SER A 25 6.06 11.55 -4.09
CA SER A 25 7.20 11.91 -4.94
C SER A 25 7.00 13.27 -5.62
N GLN A 26 5.78 13.66 -5.95
CA GLN A 26 5.46 14.99 -6.48
C GLN A 26 5.67 16.09 -5.43
N ILE A 27 5.23 15.85 -4.18
CA ILE A 27 5.45 16.75 -3.05
C ILE A 27 6.95 17.00 -2.85
N ILE A 28 7.75 15.92 -2.80
CA ILE A 28 9.20 15.97 -2.61
C ILE A 28 9.88 16.71 -3.76
N SER A 29 9.53 16.37 -5.01
CA SER A 29 10.20 16.85 -6.20
C SER A 29 9.94 18.34 -6.50
N LYS A 30 9.05 19.00 -5.77
CA LYS A 30 8.76 20.42 -6.01
C LYS A 30 9.97 21.32 -5.78
N ASP A 31 10.72 21.06 -4.70
CA ASP A 31 11.86 21.86 -4.27
C ASP A 31 13.16 21.02 -4.16
N ASN A 32 13.12 19.72 -4.53
CA ASN A 32 14.23 18.80 -4.41
C ASN A 32 14.41 17.97 -5.69
N GLU A 33 15.58 17.39 -5.87
CA GLU A 33 15.90 16.47 -6.96
C GLU A 33 15.92 15.02 -6.43
N ILE A 34 15.10 14.15 -6.99
CA ILE A 34 15.16 12.71 -6.69
C ILE A 34 16.20 12.06 -7.62
N VAL A 35 17.39 11.82 -7.07
CA VAL A 35 18.55 11.24 -7.79
C VAL A 35 18.58 9.71 -7.76
N GLY A 36 17.81 9.08 -6.88
CA GLY A 36 17.70 7.63 -6.78
C GLY A 36 16.32 7.21 -6.27
N ARG A 37 15.87 6.06 -6.75
CA ARG A 37 14.61 5.46 -6.34
C ARG A 37 14.81 4.00 -6.00
N ILE A 38 14.34 3.60 -4.83
CA ILE A 38 14.37 2.22 -4.36
C ILE A 38 12.93 1.72 -4.33
N TYR A 39 12.65 0.75 -5.20
CA TYR A 39 11.31 0.20 -5.37
C TYR A 39 11.00 -0.84 -4.28
N GLY A 40 9.77 -0.83 -3.80
CA GLY A 40 9.36 -1.65 -2.66
C GLY A 40 9.19 -3.16 -2.94
N LYS A 41 9.88 -3.74 -3.91
CA LYS A 41 9.87 -5.21 -4.12
C LYS A 41 10.89 -5.91 -3.23
N TYR A 42 10.78 -5.74 -1.93
CA TYR A 42 11.72 -6.34 -0.97
C TYR A 42 11.52 -7.84 -0.72
N THR A 43 10.42 -8.40 -1.21
CA THR A 43 10.00 -9.78 -0.89
C THR A 43 10.61 -10.85 -1.78
N ASN A 44 11.16 -10.49 -2.93
CA ASN A 44 11.58 -11.44 -3.97
C ASN A 44 13.09 -11.70 -4.03
N VAL A 45 13.86 -11.32 -3.02
CA VAL A 45 15.26 -11.72 -2.96
C VAL A 45 15.33 -13.20 -2.64
N ASP A 46 15.91 -13.93 -3.56
CA ASP A 46 16.04 -15.35 -3.43
C ASP A 46 17.05 -15.71 -2.33
N THR A 47 16.52 -16.08 -1.20
CA THR A 47 17.25 -16.28 0.05
C THR A 47 18.19 -17.50 0.05
N GLY A 48 18.12 -18.38 -0.94
CA GLY A 48 19.02 -19.51 -1.09
C GLY A 48 20.44 -19.13 -1.50
N GLU A 49 20.63 -17.92 -1.99
CA GLU A 49 21.89 -17.47 -2.58
C GLU A 49 22.89 -17.00 -1.54
N LEU A 50 22.43 -16.36 -0.46
CA LEU A 50 23.30 -15.74 0.52
C LEU A 50 24.23 -16.73 1.20
N PHE A 51 23.80 -17.98 1.45
CA PHE A 51 24.66 -19.03 2.00
C PHE A 51 25.90 -19.27 1.15
N PHE A 52 25.72 -19.33 -0.16
CA PHE A 52 26.85 -19.52 -1.08
C PHE A 52 27.77 -18.31 -1.09
N TYR A 53 27.25 -17.09 -1.04
CA TYR A 53 28.07 -15.89 -1.00
C TYR A 53 28.82 -15.69 0.30
N GLN A 54 28.27 -16.15 1.41
CA GLN A 54 28.95 -16.06 2.71
C GLN A 54 30.10 -17.06 2.81
N HIS A 55 30.01 -18.22 2.14
CA HIS A 55 30.95 -19.32 2.34
C HIS A 55 31.81 -19.61 1.09
N PHE A 56 31.41 -19.12 -0.08
CA PHE A 56 32.09 -19.40 -1.34
C PHE A 56 32.25 -18.13 -2.19
N PRO A 57 33.30 -18.08 -3.06
CA PRO A 57 33.43 -17.01 -4.06
C PRO A 57 32.22 -16.94 -5.00
N ALA A 58 31.85 -15.73 -5.44
CA ALA A 58 30.67 -15.48 -6.29
C ALA A 58 30.64 -16.31 -7.59
N TRP A 59 31.81 -16.68 -8.15
CA TRP A 59 31.88 -17.51 -9.36
C TRP A 59 31.35 -18.92 -9.15
N ILE A 60 31.51 -19.49 -7.94
CA ILE A 60 30.99 -20.82 -7.60
C ILE A 60 29.47 -20.79 -7.68
N TYR A 61 28.82 -19.77 -7.08
CA TYR A 61 27.37 -19.62 -7.20
C TYR A 61 26.92 -19.52 -8.66
N LYS A 62 27.56 -18.66 -9.47
CA LYS A 62 27.24 -18.51 -10.90
C LYS A 62 27.34 -19.83 -11.67
N THR A 63 28.20 -20.74 -11.22
CA THR A 63 28.36 -22.06 -11.85
C THR A 63 27.25 -23.01 -11.35
N VAL A 64 27.06 -23.09 -10.04
CA VAL A 64 26.10 -24.02 -9.42
C VAL A 64 24.65 -23.64 -9.72
N SER A 65 24.33 -22.35 -9.81
CA SER A 65 22.98 -21.87 -10.13
C SER A 65 22.50 -22.27 -11.54
N LYS A 66 23.40 -22.64 -12.44
CA LYS A 66 23.08 -23.12 -13.79
C LYS A 66 22.70 -24.60 -13.84
N PHE A 67 22.87 -25.35 -12.76
CA PHE A 67 22.51 -26.77 -12.73
C PHE A 67 20.99 -26.96 -12.77
N LYS A 68 20.53 -27.89 -13.59
CA LYS A 68 19.11 -28.24 -13.80
C LYS A 68 18.36 -28.51 -12.51
N TYR A 69 19.02 -29.02 -11.48
CA TYR A 69 18.43 -29.37 -10.18
C TYR A 69 18.64 -28.32 -9.09
N TRP A 70 19.19 -27.15 -9.39
CA TRP A 70 19.45 -26.07 -8.45
C TRP A 70 18.18 -25.68 -7.64
N LYS A 71 17.02 -25.62 -8.30
CA LYS A 71 15.73 -25.32 -7.66
C LYS A 71 15.39 -26.29 -6.50
N TYR A 72 15.72 -27.55 -6.65
CA TYR A 72 15.43 -28.57 -5.62
C TYR A 72 16.45 -28.51 -4.49
N LEU A 73 17.72 -28.34 -4.79
CA LEU A 73 18.79 -28.18 -3.83
C LEU A 73 18.50 -26.96 -2.92
N LYS A 74 18.11 -25.84 -3.51
CA LYS A 74 17.73 -24.61 -2.85
C LYS A 74 16.53 -24.81 -1.93
N LYS A 75 15.48 -25.50 -2.37
CA LYS A 75 14.32 -25.83 -1.54
C LYS A 75 14.70 -26.75 -0.36
N GLY A 76 15.59 -27.72 -0.60
CA GLY A 76 16.11 -28.59 0.46
C GLY A 76 16.92 -27.83 1.51
N LEU A 77 17.82 -26.94 1.08
CA LEU A 77 18.60 -26.07 1.96
C LEU A 77 17.71 -25.12 2.79
N TYR A 78 16.67 -24.57 2.17
CA TYR A 78 15.69 -23.73 2.86
C TYR A 78 14.96 -24.52 3.96
N LEU A 79 14.46 -25.73 3.66
CA LEU A 79 13.79 -26.59 4.62
C LEU A 79 14.73 -27.02 5.77
N PHE A 80 15.97 -27.41 5.43
CA PHE A 80 17.00 -27.77 6.42
C PHE A 80 17.30 -26.61 7.36
N ASN A 81 17.50 -25.41 6.84
CA ASN A 81 17.74 -24.23 7.65
C ASN A 81 16.55 -23.88 8.55
N ARG A 82 15.31 -24.05 8.04
CA ARG A 82 14.08 -23.86 8.81
C ARG A 82 13.99 -24.88 9.98
N MET A 83 14.45 -26.11 9.78
CA MET A 83 14.49 -27.13 10.84
C MET A 83 15.52 -26.84 11.91
N LEU A 84 16.70 -26.31 11.55
CA LEU A 84 17.77 -25.97 12.48
C LEU A 84 17.44 -24.74 13.34
N LYS A 85 16.60 -23.85 12.87
CA LYS A 85 16.22 -22.59 13.55
C LYS A 85 14.86 -22.70 14.25
N LYS A 86 14.67 -23.66 15.14
CA LYS A 86 13.51 -23.69 16.04
C LYS A 86 13.44 -22.38 16.85
N GLY A 87 12.52 -21.49 16.48
CA GLY A 87 12.17 -20.29 17.24
C GLY A 87 12.73 -18.93 16.75
N HIS A 88 13.57 -18.87 15.72
CA HIS A 88 14.05 -17.62 15.12
C HIS A 88 13.59 -17.52 13.65
N TYR A 89 12.35 -17.15 13.47
CA TYR A 89 11.60 -17.34 12.21
C TYR A 89 11.95 -16.42 11.06
N TYR A 90 12.81 -15.41 11.22
CA TYR A 90 12.61 -14.23 10.42
C TYR A 90 13.57 -14.05 9.28
N PHE A 91 14.78 -14.55 9.44
CA PHE A 91 15.75 -14.49 8.38
C PHE A 91 16.37 -15.85 8.24
N SER A 92 16.21 -16.44 7.06
CA SER A 92 17.07 -17.57 6.73
C SER A 92 18.52 -17.07 6.79
N ASN A 93 19.49 -17.91 7.13
CA ASN A 93 20.90 -17.59 7.00
C ASN A 93 21.29 -17.24 5.55
N PHE A 94 20.32 -17.17 4.66
CA PHE A 94 20.41 -16.94 3.24
C PHE A 94 19.84 -15.58 2.82
N ASP A 95 19.22 -14.81 3.73
CA ASP A 95 18.81 -13.43 3.47
C ASP A 95 19.93 -12.46 3.89
N PHE A 96 20.07 -11.35 3.18
CA PHE A 96 21.00 -10.31 3.62
C PHE A 96 20.51 -9.60 4.90
N ILE A 97 19.21 -9.56 5.16
CA ILE A 97 18.61 -8.90 6.32
C ILE A 97 18.84 -9.71 7.61
N ASP A 98 19.24 -9.01 8.65
CA ASP A 98 19.40 -9.47 10.02
C ASP A 98 18.91 -8.37 10.98
N TYR A 99 18.72 -8.67 12.27
CA TYR A 99 18.49 -7.65 13.31
C TYR A 99 19.73 -6.80 13.61
N ASP A 100 20.91 -7.23 13.17
CA ASP A 100 22.13 -6.43 13.14
C ASP A 100 22.23 -5.76 11.75
N PHE A 101 22.01 -4.45 11.70
CA PHE A 101 22.03 -3.73 10.44
C PHE A 101 23.42 -3.56 9.84
N ASP A 102 24.49 -3.56 10.65
CA ASP A 102 25.85 -3.61 10.10
C ASP A 102 26.12 -4.92 9.38
N LYS A 103 25.66 -6.01 9.97
CA LYS A 103 25.70 -7.33 9.33
C LYS A 103 24.84 -7.37 8.06
N SER A 104 23.65 -6.78 8.10
CA SER A 104 22.75 -6.69 6.95
C SER A 104 23.38 -5.94 5.77
N ILE A 105 23.99 -4.79 6.02
CA ILE A 105 24.70 -3.99 5.01
C ILE A 105 25.86 -4.77 4.43
N ASN A 106 26.69 -5.40 5.28
CA ASN A 106 27.81 -6.23 4.83
C ASN A 106 27.36 -7.42 3.97
N ASN A 107 26.25 -8.05 4.34
CA ASN A 107 25.66 -9.15 3.59
C ASN A 107 25.15 -8.67 2.24
N LEU A 108 24.43 -7.55 2.20
CA LEU A 108 23.97 -6.93 0.97
C LEU A 108 25.13 -6.67 0.02
N ILE A 109 26.19 -6.01 0.50
CA ILE A 109 27.38 -5.70 -0.30
C ILE A 109 28.01 -6.96 -0.89
N LYS A 110 28.08 -8.04 -0.11
CA LYS A 110 28.61 -9.34 -0.59
C LYS A 110 27.73 -9.97 -1.65
N CYS A 111 26.43 -9.74 -1.64
CA CYS A 111 25.47 -10.30 -2.60
C CYS A 111 25.45 -9.56 -3.94
N LEU A 112 25.79 -8.26 -3.97
CA LEU A 112 25.68 -7.40 -5.16
C LEU A 112 26.35 -7.96 -6.43
N PRO A 113 27.56 -8.56 -6.40
CA PRO A 113 28.21 -9.02 -7.61
C PRO A 113 27.44 -10.08 -8.38
N ALA A 114 26.54 -10.80 -7.70
CA ALA A 114 25.77 -11.88 -8.31
C ALA A 114 24.26 -11.58 -8.39
N ASN A 115 23.81 -10.50 -7.75
CA ASN A 115 22.42 -10.06 -7.75
C ASN A 115 22.35 -8.60 -8.19
N PRO A 116 22.44 -8.31 -9.49
CA PRO A 116 22.41 -6.95 -10.01
C PRO A 116 21.12 -6.19 -9.64
N GLU A 117 20.02 -6.91 -9.43
CA GLU A 117 18.73 -6.38 -9.00
C GLU A 117 18.77 -5.76 -7.59
N LEU A 118 19.71 -6.18 -6.73
CA LEU A 118 19.93 -5.59 -5.40
C LEU A 118 20.73 -4.29 -5.45
N LYS A 119 21.23 -3.91 -6.62
CA LYS A 119 22.09 -2.73 -6.77
C LYS A 119 21.34 -1.45 -6.34
N GLU A 120 20.03 -1.37 -6.52
CA GLU A 120 19.24 -0.22 -6.09
C GLU A 120 19.35 0.07 -4.58
N PHE A 121 19.60 -0.98 -3.77
CA PHE A 121 19.77 -0.83 -2.31
C PHE A 121 21.16 -0.34 -1.91
N ASP A 122 22.14 -0.32 -2.80
CA ASP A 122 23.49 0.16 -2.51
C ASP A 122 23.52 1.68 -2.47
N LEU A 123 23.37 2.27 -1.28
CA LEU A 123 23.33 3.73 -1.13
C LEU A 123 24.63 4.42 -1.58
N ARG A 124 25.76 3.70 -1.66
CA ARG A 124 27.05 4.27 -2.08
C ARG A 124 27.11 4.65 -3.56
N GLN A 125 26.17 4.14 -4.37
CA GLN A 125 26.10 4.50 -5.80
C GLN A 125 25.48 5.86 -6.06
N TYR A 126 24.79 6.44 -5.06
CA TYR A 126 24.07 7.70 -5.19
C TYR A 126 24.88 8.86 -4.59
N ASP A 127 24.95 9.98 -5.32
CA ASP A 127 25.36 11.27 -4.76
C ASP A 127 24.11 11.98 -4.24
N PHE A 128 23.88 11.92 -2.91
CA PHE A 128 22.66 12.41 -2.29
C PHE A 128 22.91 13.11 -0.96
N ASP A 129 21.97 13.98 -0.57
CA ASP A 129 21.99 14.72 0.70
C ASP A 129 21.08 14.07 1.73
N ALA A 130 19.95 13.52 1.30
CA ALA A 130 18.94 12.96 2.18
C ALA A 130 18.31 11.68 1.63
N LEU A 131 17.96 10.78 2.55
CA LEU A 131 17.11 9.62 2.30
C LEU A 131 15.69 9.93 2.76
N VAL A 132 14.70 9.73 1.90
CA VAL A 132 13.28 9.84 2.24
C VAL A 132 12.61 8.49 2.08
N VAL A 133 12.03 7.99 3.16
CA VAL A 133 11.27 6.74 3.17
C VAL A 133 9.77 7.05 3.10
N ASN A 134 9.09 6.50 2.10
CA ASN A 134 7.63 6.46 2.03
C ASN A 134 7.12 5.30 2.89
N GLY A 135 6.73 5.60 4.12
CA GLY A 135 6.40 4.58 5.10
C GLY A 135 5.14 3.79 4.80
N GLU A 136 4.19 4.35 4.04
CA GLU A 136 2.88 3.73 3.75
C GLU A 136 2.37 2.83 4.90
N GLY A 137 2.34 1.51 4.69
CA GLY A 137 1.94 0.51 5.69
C GLY A 137 3.06 -0.50 5.97
N SER A 138 4.34 -0.15 5.77
CA SER A 138 5.48 -1.06 5.94
C SER A 138 5.88 -1.27 7.40
N PHE A 139 5.60 -0.31 8.28
CA PHE A 139 5.94 -0.39 9.71
C PHE A 139 4.77 -0.88 10.57
N ILE A 140 4.24 -2.04 10.21
CA ILE A 140 3.35 -2.83 11.05
C ILE A 140 4.23 -3.79 11.86
N PHE A 141 4.25 -3.62 13.21
CA PHE A 141 5.14 -4.34 14.11
C PHE A 141 4.61 -5.73 14.43
N ALA A 142 4.56 -6.56 13.40
CA ALA A 142 4.18 -7.96 13.49
C ALA A 142 5.25 -8.82 14.15
N THR A 143 4.83 -9.96 14.68
CA THR A 143 5.71 -11.05 15.07
C THR A 143 5.36 -12.28 14.23
N PRO A 144 6.20 -12.58 13.25
CA PRO A 144 7.51 -12.02 12.80
C PRO A 144 7.43 -10.63 12.20
N PRO A 145 8.53 -9.84 12.26
CA PRO A 145 8.56 -8.54 11.60
C PRO A 145 8.47 -8.70 10.09
N TRP A 146 7.80 -7.79 9.47
CA TRP A 146 7.78 -7.74 8.02
C TRP A 146 9.17 -7.41 7.50
N ARG A 147 9.60 -8.14 6.48
CA ARG A 147 10.92 -7.93 5.86
C ARG A 147 11.07 -6.51 5.31
N GLU A 148 10.01 -5.95 4.74
CA GLU A 148 9.94 -4.58 4.23
C GLU A 148 10.32 -3.56 5.32
N CYS A 149 9.72 -3.65 6.49
CA CYS A 149 10.04 -2.81 7.66
C CYS A 149 11.55 -2.82 7.99
N LEU A 150 12.16 -3.98 7.99
CA LEU A 150 13.58 -4.10 8.35
C LEU A 150 14.52 -3.64 7.25
N VAL A 151 14.16 -3.84 5.97
CA VAL A 151 14.96 -3.31 4.86
C VAL A 151 14.93 -1.79 4.85
N GLU A 152 13.77 -1.18 5.03
CA GLU A 152 13.65 0.27 5.12
C GLU A 152 14.41 0.83 6.33
N ALA A 153 14.27 0.20 7.50
CA ALA A 153 15.01 0.60 8.69
C ALA A 153 16.54 0.44 8.50
N MET A 154 17.00 -0.62 7.85
CA MET A 154 18.42 -0.81 7.50
C MET A 154 18.92 0.32 6.58
N LEU A 155 18.12 0.71 5.57
CA LEU A 155 18.50 1.81 4.67
C LEU A 155 18.56 3.15 5.40
N MET A 156 17.61 3.43 6.31
CA MET A 156 17.64 4.61 7.16
C MET A 156 18.93 4.62 8.02
N TYR A 157 19.21 3.51 8.70
CA TYR A 157 20.42 3.35 9.49
C TYR A 157 21.70 3.55 8.65
N TRP A 158 21.73 2.99 7.44
CA TRP A 158 22.89 3.15 6.56
C TRP A 158 23.08 4.59 6.10
N ALA A 159 21.99 5.29 5.74
CA ALA A 159 22.06 6.70 5.40
C ALA A 159 22.60 7.55 6.56
N GLU A 160 22.15 7.30 7.80
CA GLU A 160 22.69 7.96 9.01
C GLU A 160 24.21 7.71 9.16
N LYS A 161 24.66 6.46 8.96
CA LYS A 161 26.10 6.14 8.99
C LYS A 161 26.92 6.84 7.94
N LEU A 162 26.31 7.15 6.79
CA LEU A 162 26.90 7.96 5.72
C LEU A 162 26.83 9.47 5.99
N GLY A 163 26.32 9.87 7.16
CA GLY A 163 26.15 11.30 7.52
C GLY A 163 25.07 12.01 6.73
N LYS A 164 24.08 11.28 6.21
CA LYS A 164 22.97 11.82 5.42
C LYS A 164 21.76 12.09 6.29
N LYS A 165 20.97 13.11 5.93
CA LYS A 165 19.68 13.38 6.56
C LYS A 165 18.70 12.24 6.25
N VAL A 166 17.82 11.90 7.22
CA VAL A 166 16.82 10.84 7.06
C VAL A 166 15.44 11.38 7.40
N TYR A 167 14.49 11.14 6.51
CA TYR A 167 13.09 11.49 6.67
C TYR A 167 12.24 10.24 6.50
N TYR A 168 11.34 9.98 7.43
CA TYR A 168 10.29 8.98 7.28
C TYR A 168 8.96 9.70 7.13
N LEU A 169 8.32 9.59 5.96
CA LEU A 169 7.14 10.36 5.61
C LEU A 169 5.97 9.44 5.23
N ASN A 170 4.75 9.97 5.37
CA ASN A 170 3.53 9.32 4.93
C ASN A 170 3.32 7.92 5.55
N GLY A 171 3.83 7.72 6.76
CA GLY A 171 3.89 6.42 7.40
C GLY A 171 2.65 6.05 8.19
N MET A 172 2.42 4.75 8.28
CA MET A 172 1.53 4.15 9.25
C MET A 172 2.35 3.32 10.24
N LEU A 173 2.11 3.53 11.52
CA LEU A 173 2.73 2.81 12.62
C LEU A 173 1.65 2.11 13.43
N SER A 174 1.71 0.79 13.55
CA SER A 174 0.74 0.01 14.33
C SER A 174 1.27 -1.36 14.68
N ASP A 175 0.63 -2.01 15.64
CA ASP A 175 0.74 -3.45 15.77
C ASP A 175 -0.04 -4.17 14.65
N ASP A 176 0.33 -5.40 14.41
CA ASP A 176 -0.46 -6.32 13.58
C ASP A 176 -1.58 -6.93 14.44
N PRO A 177 -2.86 -6.79 14.05
CA PRO A 177 -3.97 -7.33 14.83
C PRO A 177 -3.99 -8.87 14.91
N TYR A 178 -3.23 -9.54 14.05
CA TYR A 178 -3.19 -11.01 13.95
C TYR A 178 -1.94 -11.63 14.56
N SER A 179 -1.03 -10.83 15.12
CA SER A 179 0.20 -11.30 15.74
C SER A 179 0.50 -10.61 17.07
N LYS A 180 1.52 -11.11 17.78
CA LYS A 180 1.94 -10.49 19.04
C LYS A 180 2.74 -9.21 18.76
N HIS A 181 2.58 -8.24 19.65
CA HIS A 181 3.41 -7.03 19.72
C HIS A 181 4.91 -7.33 19.63
N ASN A 182 5.64 -6.60 18.81
CA ASN A 182 7.06 -6.86 18.54
C ASN A 182 7.98 -5.80 19.15
N GLU A 183 8.07 -5.82 20.46
CA GLU A 183 8.95 -4.95 21.25
C GLU A 183 10.41 -4.99 20.77
N LYS A 184 10.90 -6.14 20.31
CA LYS A 184 12.29 -6.28 19.82
C LYS A 184 12.53 -5.41 18.59
N THR A 185 11.60 -5.40 17.65
CA THR A 185 11.70 -4.58 16.44
C THR A 185 11.57 -3.10 16.76
N ILE A 186 10.66 -2.73 17.66
CA ILE A 186 10.50 -1.34 18.12
C ILE A 186 11.80 -0.83 18.75
N ARG A 187 12.40 -1.58 19.66
CA ARG A 187 13.69 -1.22 20.27
C ARG A 187 14.85 -1.11 19.28
N LEU A 188 14.82 -1.92 18.21
CA LEU A 188 15.80 -1.85 17.14
C LEU A 188 15.65 -0.55 16.32
N ILE A 189 14.43 -0.12 16.07
CA ILE A 189 14.10 1.02 15.20
C ILE A 189 14.16 2.34 15.97
N ASN A 190 13.87 2.37 17.26
CA ASN A 190 13.82 3.61 18.05
C ASN A 190 15.09 4.49 17.94
N PRO A 191 16.34 3.95 18.01
CA PRO A 191 17.54 4.75 17.83
C PRO A 191 17.67 5.39 16.44
N ILE A 192 17.11 4.77 15.41
CA ILE A 192 17.09 5.28 14.04
C ILE A 192 16.07 6.42 13.94
N PHE A 193 14.86 6.19 14.43
CA PHE A 193 13.81 7.20 14.43
C PHE A 193 14.18 8.44 15.27
N SER A 194 14.94 8.26 16.37
CA SER A 194 15.37 9.38 17.21
C SER A 194 16.41 10.28 16.54
N LYS A 195 17.15 9.78 15.55
CA LYS A 195 18.14 10.55 14.78
C LYS A 195 17.56 11.14 13.50
N ALA A 196 16.43 10.59 13.02
CA ALA A 196 15.79 11.10 11.82
C ALA A 196 15.42 12.59 11.96
N GLU A 197 15.49 13.33 10.86
CA GLU A 197 15.06 14.74 10.82
C GLU A 197 13.58 14.88 11.13
N VAL A 198 12.75 13.96 10.60
CA VAL A 198 11.31 13.91 10.84
C VAL A 198 10.81 12.48 10.72
N ILE A 199 9.90 12.12 11.62
CA ILE A 199 9.01 10.97 11.51
C ILE A 199 7.61 11.53 11.30
N SER A 200 7.08 11.43 10.08
CA SER A 200 5.75 11.91 9.74
C SER A 200 4.79 10.74 9.51
N VAL A 201 3.71 10.74 10.25
CA VAL A 201 2.64 9.76 10.14
C VAL A 201 1.38 10.40 9.57
N ARG A 202 0.51 9.58 8.97
CA ARG A 202 -0.60 10.07 8.13
C ARG A 202 -1.97 10.05 8.80
N GLU A 203 -2.06 9.56 10.02
CA GLU A 203 -3.33 9.49 10.77
C GLU A 203 -3.09 9.43 12.28
N GLU A 204 -4.12 9.77 13.05
CA GLU A 204 -4.02 9.96 14.48
C GLU A 204 -3.68 8.69 15.28
N TYR A 205 -4.10 7.52 14.82
CA TYR A 205 -3.75 6.25 15.48
C TYR A 205 -2.24 6.00 15.45
N SER A 206 -1.60 6.19 14.30
CA SER A 206 -0.13 6.08 14.19
C SER A 206 0.58 7.16 14.98
N TYR A 207 0.00 8.35 15.10
CA TYR A 207 0.58 9.42 15.91
C TYR A 207 0.57 9.04 17.40
N LYS A 208 -0.54 8.52 17.91
CA LYS A 208 -0.64 8.00 19.29
C LYS A 208 0.30 6.83 19.50
N TYR A 209 0.28 5.85 18.58
CA TYR A 209 1.17 4.69 18.62
C TYR A 209 2.64 5.10 18.69
N ALA A 210 3.05 6.08 17.85
CA ALA A 210 4.41 6.59 17.85
C ALA A 210 4.80 7.22 19.19
N LYS A 211 3.91 8.01 19.80
CA LYS A 211 4.16 8.61 21.13
C LYS A 211 4.30 7.60 22.25
N GLU A 212 3.58 6.50 22.18
CA GLU A 212 3.60 5.45 23.19
C GLU A 212 4.82 4.55 23.09
N ASN A 213 5.30 4.29 21.88
CA ASN A 213 6.30 3.26 21.61
C ASN A 213 7.70 3.80 21.26
N PHE A 214 7.82 5.08 20.89
CA PHE A 214 9.10 5.67 20.49
C PHE A 214 9.43 6.89 21.33
N SER A 215 10.71 7.04 21.67
CA SER A 215 11.22 8.16 22.47
C SER A 215 12.16 9.05 21.67
N ASN A 216 12.17 10.34 22.02
CA ASN A 216 13.08 11.34 21.43
C ASN A 216 12.97 11.49 19.90
N ILE A 217 11.79 11.24 19.33
CA ILE A 217 11.54 11.39 17.90
C ILE A 217 10.96 12.77 17.57
N LYS A 218 11.32 13.31 16.42
CA LYS A 218 10.72 14.54 15.87
C LYS A 218 9.44 14.16 15.12
N LEU A 219 8.36 13.92 15.86
CA LEU A 219 7.09 13.40 15.35
C LEU A 219 6.23 14.54 14.77
N LYS A 220 5.72 14.31 13.56
CA LYS A 220 4.74 15.18 12.87
C LYS A 220 3.54 14.33 12.40
N HIS A 221 2.41 15.00 12.24
CA HIS A 221 1.22 14.41 11.64
C HIS A 221 0.81 15.26 10.42
N TYR A 222 0.70 14.63 9.26
CA TYR A 222 0.12 15.19 8.05
C TYR A 222 -0.79 14.15 7.41
N PRO A 223 -1.91 14.54 6.83
CA PRO A 223 -2.75 13.58 6.09
C PRO A 223 -1.98 12.87 4.97
N ASP A 224 -2.48 11.71 4.54
CA ASP A 224 -1.85 10.93 3.47
C ASP A 224 -1.51 11.79 2.25
N ALA A 225 -0.33 11.56 1.67
CA ALA A 225 0.16 12.29 0.50
C ALA A 225 -0.86 12.33 -0.64
N LEU A 226 -1.71 11.33 -0.72
CA LEU A 226 -2.73 11.22 -1.77
C LEU A 226 -3.75 12.35 -1.75
N PHE A 227 -4.00 12.99 -0.61
CA PHE A 227 -4.89 14.16 -0.56
C PHE A 227 -4.36 15.34 -1.40
N SER A 228 -3.06 15.41 -1.68
CA SER A 228 -2.49 16.41 -2.61
C SER A 228 -3.04 16.32 -4.04
N TRP A 229 -3.69 15.22 -4.39
CA TRP A 229 -4.31 15.03 -5.70
C TRP A 229 -5.69 15.67 -5.85
N TYR A 230 -6.15 16.42 -4.86
CA TYR A 230 -7.47 17.08 -4.92
C TYR A 230 -7.69 17.86 -6.22
N ASP A 231 -6.73 18.70 -6.61
CA ASP A 231 -6.85 19.49 -7.83
C ASP A 231 -6.84 18.64 -9.11
N TYR A 232 -6.00 17.60 -9.18
CA TYR A 232 -5.97 16.68 -10.32
C TYR A 232 -7.29 15.93 -10.55
N ILE A 233 -8.02 15.65 -9.46
CA ILE A 233 -9.28 14.92 -9.52
C ILE A 233 -10.43 15.86 -9.90
N ASN A 234 -10.42 17.09 -9.43
CA ASN A 234 -11.53 18.04 -9.58
C ASN A 234 -11.43 18.94 -10.82
N ASP A 235 -10.43 18.74 -11.70
CA ASP A 235 -10.43 19.34 -13.02
C ASP A 235 -11.68 18.92 -13.82
N ASP A 236 -12.10 19.75 -14.81
CA ASP A 236 -13.24 19.50 -15.74
C ASP A 236 -13.04 18.26 -16.63
N PHE A 237 -12.60 17.18 -16.02
CA PHE A 237 -12.38 15.91 -16.68
C PHE A 237 -13.68 15.12 -16.81
N LYS A 238 -14.19 15.02 -18.03
CA LYS A 238 -15.31 14.14 -18.33
C LYS A 238 -14.79 12.73 -18.53
N VAL A 239 -15.19 11.80 -17.67
CA VAL A 239 -14.97 10.37 -17.89
C VAL A 239 -15.85 9.96 -19.07
N ASN A 240 -15.31 9.99 -20.26
CA ASN A 240 -15.98 9.57 -21.48
C ASN A 240 -15.31 8.31 -21.99
N ASN A 241 -16.06 7.23 -22.07
CA ASN A 241 -15.73 6.00 -22.77
C ASN A 241 -14.56 5.16 -22.26
N ALA A 242 -14.55 3.96 -22.69
CA ALA A 242 -13.65 2.87 -22.51
C ALA A 242 -12.14 3.19 -22.54
N LYS A 243 -11.70 4.25 -23.19
CA LYS A 243 -10.30 4.66 -23.26
C LYS A 243 -9.62 4.86 -21.89
N TYR A 244 -10.40 5.16 -20.86
CA TYR A 244 -9.91 5.35 -19.49
C TYR A 244 -9.67 4.06 -18.72
N ILE A 245 -10.15 2.95 -19.25
CA ILE A 245 -10.12 1.64 -18.61
C ILE A 245 -8.93 0.81 -19.09
N MET A 246 -8.28 1.24 -20.16
CA MET A 246 -7.12 0.55 -20.70
C MET A 246 -6.03 0.42 -19.65
N GLY A 247 -5.59 -0.81 -19.42
CA GLY A 247 -4.47 -1.11 -18.55
C GLY A 247 -3.16 -0.52 -19.04
N MET A 248 -2.22 -0.31 -18.13
CA MET A 248 -0.86 0.14 -18.46
C MET A 248 -0.11 -0.86 -19.35
N SER A 249 -0.48 -2.13 -19.30
CA SER A 249 0.11 -3.21 -20.11
C SER A 249 -0.43 -3.31 -21.54
N GLY A 250 -1.35 -2.40 -21.94
CA GLY A 250 -2.03 -2.51 -23.21
C GLY A 250 -2.97 -3.70 -23.28
N ALA A 251 -3.52 -4.14 -22.15
CA ALA A 251 -4.51 -5.21 -22.09
C ALA A 251 -5.67 -4.88 -23.03
N THR A 252 -5.84 -5.69 -24.04
CA THR A 252 -6.76 -5.49 -25.17
C THR A 252 -8.05 -6.28 -24.99
N ASP A 253 -8.46 -6.56 -23.76
CA ASP A 253 -9.77 -7.13 -23.54
C ASP A 253 -10.83 -6.05 -23.84
N ASN A 254 -11.38 -6.12 -25.03
CA ASN A 254 -12.36 -5.16 -25.55
C ASN A 254 -13.69 -5.18 -24.78
N SER A 255 -13.91 -6.14 -23.87
CA SER A 255 -15.15 -6.25 -23.08
C SER A 255 -15.40 -5.05 -22.16
N PHE A 256 -14.36 -4.26 -21.85
CA PHE A 256 -14.46 -3.09 -20.98
C PHE A 256 -14.78 -1.77 -21.71
N TYR A 257 -14.82 -1.76 -23.02
CA TYR A 257 -14.98 -0.53 -23.80
C TYR A 257 -16.40 0.00 -23.85
N ASP A 258 -17.38 -0.82 -23.43
CA ASP A 258 -18.81 -0.48 -23.47
C ASP A 258 -19.35 0.04 -22.13
N PHE A 259 -18.50 0.49 -21.21
CA PHE A 259 -18.97 1.08 -19.97
C PHE A 259 -19.63 2.42 -20.20
N ASP A 260 -20.90 2.47 -19.82
CA ASP A 260 -21.67 3.70 -19.86
C ASP A 260 -21.47 4.52 -18.58
N PHE A 261 -20.48 5.39 -18.60
CA PHE A 261 -20.22 6.34 -17.52
C PHE A 261 -21.17 7.56 -17.54
N SER A 262 -22.06 7.67 -18.51
CA SER A 262 -23.07 8.74 -18.52
C SER A 262 -24.18 8.49 -17.51
N LYS A 263 -24.44 7.22 -17.16
CA LYS A 263 -25.36 6.83 -16.09
C LYS A 263 -24.68 6.91 -14.70
N PRO A 264 -25.46 7.17 -13.64
CA PRO A 264 -24.92 7.07 -12.30
C PRO A 264 -24.46 5.64 -12.02
N TYR A 265 -23.37 5.51 -11.25
CA TYR A 265 -22.81 4.19 -10.97
C TYR A 265 -22.30 4.05 -9.54
N ILE A 266 -22.22 2.80 -9.10
CA ILE A 266 -21.71 2.35 -7.80
C ILE A 266 -20.46 1.53 -8.06
N CYS A 267 -19.40 1.76 -7.26
CA CYS A 267 -18.18 0.96 -7.32
C CYS A 267 -18.09 0.04 -6.10
N ILE A 268 -17.65 -1.21 -6.31
CA ILE A 268 -17.42 -2.20 -5.26
C ILE A 268 -16.02 -2.79 -5.43
N SER A 269 -15.26 -2.86 -4.34
CA SER A 269 -13.98 -3.60 -4.31
C SER A 269 -13.86 -4.46 -3.04
N GLY A 270 -12.76 -5.21 -2.94
CA GLY A 270 -12.50 -6.07 -1.80
C GLY A 270 -12.03 -5.32 -0.54
N SER A 271 -11.38 -6.08 0.34
CA SER A 271 -10.76 -5.58 1.56
C SER A 271 -9.37 -6.18 1.76
N SER A 272 -8.53 -5.47 2.51
CA SER A 272 -7.17 -5.96 2.85
C SER A 272 -7.17 -7.15 3.81
N SER A 273 -8.25 -7.43 4.51
CA SER A 273 -8.37 -8.56 5.43
C SER A 273 -9.14 -9.77 4.86
N VAL A 274 -9.70 -9.67 3.65
CA VAL A 274 -10.53 -10.75 3.08
C VAL A 274 -9.79 -12.09 3.02
N GLY A 275 -8.53 -12.09 2.59
CA GLY A 275 -7.72 -13.32 2.50
C GLY A 275 -7.23 -13.88 3.83
N VAL A 276 -7.38 -13.12 4.92
CA VAL A 276 -7.04 -13.56 6.28
C VAL A 276 -8.25 -14.16 6.99
N VAL A 277 -9.44 -13.60 6.73
CA VAL A 277 -10.69 -13.98 7.40
C VAL A 277 -11.35 -15.19 6.72
N ALA A 278 -11.28 -15.26 5.39
CA ALA A 278 -11.93 -16.32 4.63
C ALA A 278 -11.23 -17.68 4.77
N ASN A 279 -12.02 -18.75 4.79
CA ASN A 279 -11.51 -20.11 4.80
C ASN A 279 -11.09 -20.61 3.41
N SER A 280 -11.68 -20.04 2.35
CA SER A 280 -11.39 -20.41 0.97
C SER A 280 -11.70 -19.27 -0.01
N LYS A 281 -11.10 -19.36 -1.21
CA LYS A 281 -11.44 -18.44 -2.32
C LYS A 281 -12.90 -18.58 -2.75
N GLU A 282 -13.46 -19.78 -2.70
CA GLU A 282 -14.84 -20.07 -3.06
C GLU A 282 -15.82 -19.33 -2.13
N GLU A 283 -15.56 -19.35 -0.82
CA GLU A 283 -16.34 -18.58 0.17
C GLU A 283 -16.35 -17.09 -0.17
N ILE A 284 -15.18 -16.51 -0.49
CA ILE A 284 -15.09 -15.10 -0.86
C ILE A 284 -15.93 -14.81 -2.11
N VAL A 285 -15.77 -15.62 -3.15
CA VAL A 285 -16.49 -15.43 -4.42
C VAL A 285 -18.00 -15.53 -4.20
N ASN A 286 -18.48 -16.47 -3.42
CA ASN A 286 -19.91 -16.64 -3.14
C ASN A 286 -20.48 -15.43 -2.39
N VAL A 287 -19.84 -14.99 -1.30
CA VAL A 287 -20.32 -13.84 -0.51
C VAL A 287 -20.33 -12.55 -1.34
N TYR A 288 -19.26 -12.30 -2.13
CA TYR A 288 -19.24 -11.11 -2.99
C TYR A 288 -20.20 -11.21 -4.17
N THR A 289 -20.48 -12.41 -4.69
CA THR A 289 -21.52 -12.61 -5.70
C THR A 289 -22.89 -12.21 -5.17
N GLU A 290 -23.23 -12.66 -3.96
CA GLU A 290 -24.49 -12.26 -3.31
C GLU A 290 -24.55 -10.75 -3.04
N LEU A 291 -23.45 -10.15 -2.52
CA LEU A 291 -23.39 -8.69 -2.31
C LEU A 291 -23.63 -7.91 -3.60
N VAL A 292 -22.99 -8.31 -4.70
CA VAL A 292 -23.14 -7.63 -5.99
C VAL A 292 -24.55 -7.77 -6.53
N GLN A 293 -25.16 -8.96 -6.46
CA GLN A 293 -26.55 -9.20 -6.89
C GLN A 293 -27.55 -8.41 -6.06
N ASP A 294 -27.35 -8.33 -4.74
CA ASP A 294 -28.18 -7.55 -3.83
C ASP A 294 -28.08 -6.05 -4.16
N VAL A 295 -26.86 -5.53 -4.44
CA VAL A 295 -26.66 -4.14 -4.86
C VAL A 295 -27.29 -3.86 -6.24
N GLN A 296 -27.11 -4.75 -7.23
CA GLN A 296 -27.74 -4.60 -8.55
C GLN A 296 -29.26 -4.55 -8.44
N SER A 297 -29.85 -5.41 -7.61
CA SER A 297 -31.30 -5.45 -7.38
C SER A 297 -31.82 -4.19 -6.66
N ALA A 298 -31.06 -3.70 -5.69
CA ALA A 298 -31.45 -2.53 -4.88
C ALA A 298 -31.29 -1.19 -5.62
N PHE A 299 -30.45 -1.15 -6.67
CA PHE A 299 -30.07 0.05 -7.43
C PHE A 299 -30.24 -0.18 -8.95
N ALA A 300 -31.41 -0.62 -9.38
CA ALA A 300 -31.68 -1.00 -10.78
C ALA A 300 -31.43 0.13 -11.81
N ASP A 301 -31.51 1.40 -11.39
CA ASP A 301 -31.26 2.57 -12.25
C ASP A 301 -29.76 2.97 -12.28
N TYR A 302 -28.89 2.24 -11.59
CA TYR A 302 -27.46 2.51 -11.50
C TYR A 302 -26.66 1.42 -12.21
N ASN A 303 -25.55 1.82 -12.82
CA ASN A 303 -24.53 0.85 -13.18
C ASN A 303 -23.76 0.41 -11.95
N VAL A 304 -23.36 -0.86 -11.89
CA VAL A 304 -22.48 -1.40 -10.85
C VAL A 304 -21.18 -1.81 -11.52
N PHE A 305 -20.07 -1.34 -10.98
CA PHE A 305 -18.72 -1.70 -11.43
C PHE A 305 -17.94 -2.34 -10.30
N LEU A 306 -17.31 -3.46 -10.59
CA LEU A 306 -16.28 -4.00 -9.71
C LEU A 306 -14.96 -3.28 -9.97
N VAL A 307 -14.13 -3.17 -8.94
CA VAL A 307 -12.83 -2.51 -9.06
C VAL A 307 -11.76 -3.41 -8.44
N ASP A 308 -10.94 -4.01 -9.32
CA ASP A 308 -9.77 -4.80 -8.92
C ASP A 308 -8.63 -3.84 -8.57
N VAL A 309 -8.51 -3.50 -7.30
CA VAL A 309 -7.57 -2.46 -6.84
C VAL A 309 -6.19 -2.99 -6.48
N CYS A 310 -6.05 -4.30 -6.27
CA CYS A 310 -4.77 -4.95 -5.98
C CYS A 310 -4.86 -6.47 -6.18
N GLU A 311 -3.70 -7.14 -6.24
CA GLU A 311 -3.63 -8.61 -6.41
C GLU A 311 -4.52 -9.40 -5.42
N GLY A 312 -4.78 -8.86 -4.23
CA GLY A 312 -5.68 -9.49 -3.24
C GLY A 312 -7.16 -9.44 -3.62
N ASP A 313 -7.54 -8.66 -4.64
CA ASP A 313 -8.91 -8.53 -5.14
C ASP A 313 -9.18 -9.35 -6.41
N ASN A 314 -8.23 -10.17 -6.86
CA ASN A 314 -8.35 -10.98 -8.08
C ASN A 314 -9.58 -11.91 -8.10
N PHE A 315 -10.15 -12.25 -6.94
CA PHE A 315 -11.39 -13.01 -6.83
C PHE A 315 -12.59 -12.28 -7.48
N LEU A 316 -12.53 -10.94 -7.56
CA LEU A 316 -13.57 -10.13 -8.20
C LEU A 316 -13.72 -10.44 -9.70
N ASN A 317 -12.69 -10.96 -10.35
CA ASN A 317 -12.79 -11.41 -11.75
C ASN A 317 -13.74 -12.61 -11.89
N ASP A 318 -13.81 -13.50 -10.90
CA ASP A 318 -14.75 -14.61 -10.90
C ASP A 318 -16.17 -14.10 -10.57
N VAL A 319 -16.30 -13.19 -9.60
CA VAL A 319 -17.57 -12.52 -9.28
C VAL A 319 -18.13 -11.78 -10.50
N ALA A 320 -17.29 -11.04 -11.22
CA ALA A 320 -17.65 -10.30 -12.43
C ALA A 320 -18.29 -11.22 -13.50
N LYS A 321 -17.70 -12.39 -13.72
CA LYS A 321 -18.23 -13.40 -14.66
C LYS A 321 -19.57 -13.97 -14.23
N ILE A 322 -19.73 -14.29 -12.94
CA ILE A 322 -20.97 -14.88 -12.40
C ILE A 322 -22.12 -13.89 -12.43
N THR A 323 -21.84 -12.64 -12.08
CA THR A 323 -22.87 -11.59 -11.97
C THR A 323 -23.05 -10.78 -13.26
N ASN A 324 -22.28 -11.08 -14.29
CA ASN A 324 -22.20 -10.29 -15.53
C ASN A 324 -21.96 -8.78 -15.22
N THR A 325 -21.07 -8.50 -14.26
CA THR A 325 -20.77 -7.13 -13.82
C THR A 325 -19.45 -6.68 -14.44
N PRO A 326 -19.39 -5.50 -15.06
CA PRO A 326 -18.14 -4.93 -15.55
C PRO A 326 -17.10 -4.74 -14.43
N ILE A 327 -15.82 -5.02 -14.72
CA ILE A 327 -14.73 -4.87 -13.77
C ILE A 327 -13.62 -3.95 -14.29
N ILE A 328 -13.24 -2.97 -13.48
CA ILE A 328 -12.12 -2.07 -13.73
C ILE A 328 -10.85 -2.80 -13.31
N SER A 329 -9.97 -3.03 -14.30
CA SER A 329 -8.75 -3.80 -14.12
C SER A 329 -7.73 -3.09 -13.21
N ILE A 330 -6.96 -3.89 -12.47
CA ILE A 330 -5.80 -3.47 -11.69
C ILE A 330 -4.76 -2.70 -12.53
N ASP A 331 -4.70 -2.96 -13.84
CA ASP A 331 -3.77 -2.30 -14.76
C ASP A 331 -4.25 -0.93 -15.23
N THR A 332 -5.47 -0.53 -14.90
CA THR A 332 -6.01 0.79 -15.30
C THR A 332 -5.05 1.92 -14.90
N PRO A 333 -4.76 2.88 -15.79
CA PRO A 333 -3.95 4.04 -15.45
C PRO A 333 -4.45 4.72 -14.18
N ILE A 334 -3.57 4.94 -13.22
CA ILE A 334 -3.98 5.29 -11.86
C ILE A 334 -4.80 6.57 -11.75
N LEU A 335 -4.51 7.57 -12.57
CA LEU A 335 -5.30 8.81 -12.58
C LEU A 335 -6.71 8.59 -13.15
N SER A 336 -6.84 7.70 -14.14
CA SER A 336 -8.14 7.32 -14.69
C SER A 336 -8.97 6.53 -13.67
N ALA A 337 -8.36 5.55 -12.99
CA ALA A 337 -8.99 4.80 -11.90
C ALA A 337 -9.45 5.75 -10.78
N ALA A 338 -8.61 6.71 -10.40
CA ALA A 338 -8.94 7.73 -9.40
C ALA A 338 -10.16 8.57 -9.81
N LYS A 339 -10.21 9.04 -11.06
CA LYS A 339 -11.36 9.81 -11.58
C LYS A 339 -12.63 8.98 -11.67
N ILE A 340 -12.55 7.69 -12.01
CA ILE A 340 -13.72 6.79 -11.98
C ILE A 340 -14.25 6.67 -10.55
N LEU A 341 -13.41 6.39 -9.58
CA LEU A 341 -13.82 6.29 -8.17
C LEU A 341 -14.41 7.60 -7.64
N ALA A 342 -13.80 8.74 -7.98
CA ALA A 342 -14.20 10.07 -7.57
C ALA A 342 -15.58 10.50 -8.12
N ASN A 343 -16.04 9.91 -9.21
CA ASN A 343 -17.32 10.20 -9.83
C ASN A 343 -18.42 9.16 -9.52
N ALA A 344 -18.13 8.11 -8.78
CA ALA A 344 -19.13 7.15 -8.33
C ALA A 344 -20.17 7.81 -7.41
N ARG A 345 -21.36 7.25 -7.31
CA ARG A 345 -22.40 7.71 -6.38
C ARG A 345 -22.13 7.25 -4.95
N VAL A 346 -21.59 6.05 -4.83
CA VAL A 346 -21.08 5.48 -3.58
C VAL A 346 -19.99 4.47 -3.91
N TYR A 347 -19.04 4.31 -3.01
CA TYR A 347 -17.99 3.30 -3.09
C TYR A 347 -18.06 2.37 -1.88
N ILE A 348 -18.20 1.06 -2.11
CA ILE A 348 -18.29 0.02 -1.07
C ILE A 348 -16.97 -0.73 -1.04
N SER A 349 -16.20 -0.63 0.06
CA SER A 349 -14.83 -1.16 0.09
C SER A 349 -14.22 -1.22 1.48
N GLY A 350 -13.29 -2.17 1.68
CA GLY A 350 -12.35 -2.19 2.82
C GLY A 350 -10.92 -1.74 2.44
N ARG A 351 -10.78 -0.93 1.39
CA ARG A 351 -9.47 -0.45 0.89
C ARG A 351 -9.23 1.01 1.24
N TYR A 352 -8.11 1.32 1.91
CA TYR A 352 -7.75 2.65 2.40
C TYR A 352 -7.57 3.69 1.30
N HIS A 353 -6.54 3.56 0.47
CA HIS A 353 -6.23 4.56 -0.57
C HIS A 353 -7.31 4.69 -1.65
N PRO A 354 -7.94 3.61 -2.16
CA PRO A 354 -9.05 3.76 -3.09
C PRO A 354 -10.23 4.53 -2.50
N SER A 355 -10.48 4.42 -1.17
CA SER A 355 -11.49 5.23 -0.50
C SER A 355 -11.11 6.72 -0.45
N ILE A 356 -9.82 7.05 -0.27
CA ILE A 356 -9.34 8.43 -0.40
C ILE A 356 -9.56 8.92 -1.84
N LEU A 357 -9.17 8.13 -2.86
CA LEU A 357 -9.38 8.51 -4.27
C LEU A 357 -10.85 8.80 -4.59
N ALA A 358 -11.76 7.97 -4.09
CA ALA A 358 -13.20 8.22 -4.22
C ALA A 358 -13.61 9.53 -3.53
N SER A 359 -13.15 9.74 -2.31
CA SER A 359 -13.53 10.90 -1.49
C SER A 359 -13.02 12.23 -2.04
N LEU A 360 -11.88 12.23 -2.76
CA LEU A 360 -11.36 13.45 -3.42
C LEU A 360 -12.39 14.10 -4.37
N GLY A 361 -13.26 13.32 -5.03
CA GLY A 361 -14.38 13.82 -5.84
C GLY A 361 -15.70 13.95 -5.07
N GLY A 362 -15.67 13.76 -3.76
CA GLY A 362 -16.85 13.81 -2.90
C GLY A 362 -17.66 12.51 -2.89
N THR A 363 -17.17 11.41 -3.45
CA THR A 363 -17.86 10.13 -3.41
C THR A 363 -17.90 9.58 -1.97
N PRO A 364 -19.10 9.39 -1.38
CA PRO A 364 -19.21 8.79 -0.07
C PRO A 364 -18.84 7.30 -0.11
N CYS A 365 -18.21 6.82 0.95
CA CYS A 365 -17.80 5.42 1.07
C CYS A 365 -18.65 4.68 2.12
N VAL A 366 -18.95 3.41 1.84
CA VAL A 366 -19.43 2.42 2.80
C VAL A 366 -18.27 1.47 3.09
N PHE A 367 -17.85 1.41 4.34
CA PHE A 367 -16.59 0.76 4.69
C PHE A 367 -16.81 -0.67 5.18
N MET A 368 -16.06 -1.60 4.61
CA MET A 368 -15.79 -2.91 5.21
C MET A 368 -14.50 -2.81 6.05
N SER A 369 -14.35 -3.67 7.04
CA SER A 369 -13.16 -3.71 7.89
C SER A 369 -11.89 -4.01 7.08
N SER A 370 -10.75 -3.60 7.60
CA SER A 370 -9.43 -3.79 6.99
C SER A 370 -8.47 -4.51 7.96
N ASN A 371 -7.27 -4.83 7.49
CA ASN A 371 -6.24 -5.51 8.29
C ASN A 371 -5.58 -4.62 9.36
N SER A 372 -6.11 -3.44 9.61
CA SER A 372 -5.67 -2.50 10.65
C SER A 372 -6.73 -1.40 10.81
N HIS A 373 -6.42 -0.34 11.56
CA HIS A 373 -7.28 0.83 11.74
C HIS A 373 -7.49 1.71 10.50
N LYS A 374 -6.98 1.32 9.33
CA LYS A 374 -6.92 2.15 8.10
C LYS A 374 -8.26 2.73 7.67
N THR A 375 -9.29 1.91 7.60
CA THR A 375 -10.63 2.33 7.16
C THR A 375 -11.33 3.21 8.18
N ARG A 376 -11.08 3.02 9.47
CA ARG A 376 -11.52 3.94 10.54
C ARG A 376 -10.85 5.29 10.41
N SER A 377 -9.53 5.28 10.20
CA SER A 377 -8.76 6.53 10.06
C SER A 377 -9.23 7.40 8.90
N VAL A 378 -9.61 6.80 7.76
CA VAL A 378 -10.20 7.57 6.64
C VAL A 378 -11.52 8.21 7.06
N GLN A 379 -12.39 7.48 7.77
CA GLN A 379 -13.66 8.01 8.24
C GLN A 379 -13.46 9.18 9.21
N GLU A 380 -12.49 9.06 10.12
CA GLU A 380 -12.15 10.15 11.07
C GLU A 380 -11.55 11.35 10.34
N LEU A 381 -10.61 11.17 9.43
CA LEU A 381 -10.02 12.25 8.63
C LEU A 381 -11.09 13.00 7.81
N LEU A 382 -12.07 12.27 7.27
CA LEU A 382 -13.18 12.83 6.49
C LEU A 382 -14.35 13.33 7.34
N GLU A 383 -14.25 13.24 8.67
CA GLU A 383 -15.27 13.70 9.63
C GLU A 383 -16.63 13.06 9.39
N TYR A 384 -16.67 11.74 9.16
CA TYR A 384 -17.92 11.01 9.10
C TYR A 384 -18.60 11.06 10.48
N GLU A 385 -19.91 11.30 10.51
CA GLU A 385 -20.69 11.42 11.75
C GLU A 385 -20.69 10.13 12.57
N GLU A 386 -20.70 8.99 11.90
CA GLU A 386 -20.60 7.67 12.50
C GLU A 386 -19.44 6.90 11.88
N ILE A 387 -18.54 6.39 12.71
CA ILE A 387 -17.45 5.51 12.29
C ILE A 387 -17.99 4.08 12.27
N LYS A 388 -18.24 3.56 11.08
CA LYS A 388 -18.88 2.26 10.90
C LYS A 388 -18.11 1.40 9.88
N GLU A 389 -17.87 0.17 10.25
CA GLU A 389 -17.28 -0.85 9.39
C GLU A 389 -18.14 -2.11 9.43
N PHE A 390 -18.34 -2.70 8.26
CA PHE A 390 -18.99 -3.99 8.11
C PHE A 390 -17.97 -5.12 8.01
N ASN A 391 -18.38 -6.36 8.23
CA ASN A 391 -17.51 -7.51 8.02
C ASN A 391 -17.06 -7.60 6.55
N VAL A 392 -15.87 -8.15 6.34
CA VAL A 392 -15.31 -8.35 4.99
C VAL A 392 -16.02 -9.45 4.22
N LEU A 393 -16.70 -10.35 4.94
CA LEU A 393 -17.58 -11.38 4.42
C LEU A 393 -18.97 -11.16 5.04
N PRO A 394 -19.73 -10.15 4.56
CA PRO A 394 -21.01 -9.79 5.17
C PRO A 394 -22.05 -10.90 4.95
N ASP A 395 -22.72 -11.27 6.03
CA ASP A 395 -23.92 -12.10 5.95
C ASP A 395 -25.11 -11.34 5.34
N LYS A 396 -26.25 -11.97 5.21
CA LYS A 396 -27.43 -11.36 4.60
C LYS A 396 -27.88 -10.09 5.32
N ASP A 397 -27.93 -10.13 6.66
CA ASP A 397 -28.39 -8.98 7.44
C ASP A 397 -27.41 -7.80 7.34
N GLU A 398 -26.12 -8.08 7.25
CA GLU A 398 -25.12 -7.03 7.02
C GLU A 398 -25.16 -6.48 5.59
N ARG A 399 -25.40 -7.31 4.57
CA ARG A 399 -25.60 -6.84 3.19
C ARG A 399 -26.80 -5.90 3.09
N GLU A 400 -27.91 -6.22 3.74
CA GLU A 400 -29.06 -5.33 3.83
C GLU A 400 -28.70 -3.98 4.46
N LYS A 401 -27.95 -3.96 5.56
CA LYS A 401 -27.46 -2.72 6.22
C LYS A 401 -26.46 -1.94 5.36
N ILE A 402 -25.60 -2.63 4.59
CA ILE A 402 -24.68 -2.00 3.62
C ILE A 402 -25.51 -1.25 2.56
N ILE A 403 -26.56 -1.89 2.03
CA ILE A 403 -27.45 -1.31 1.02
C ILE A 403 -28.24 -0.13 1.58
N GLU A 404 -28.79 -0.25 2.80
CA GLU A 404 -29.49 0.85 3.48
C GLU A 404 -28.59 2.06 3.66
N LEU A 405 -27.35 1.85 4.15
CA LEU A 405 -26.38 2.92 4.31
C LEU A 405 -25.97 3.53 2.96
N ALA A 406 -25.82 2.71 1.91
CA ALA A 406 -25.52 3.21 0.57
C ALA A 406 -26.67 4.07 0.03
N LYS A 407 -27.93 3.63 0.20
CA LYS A 407 -29.14 4.42 -0.17
C LYS A 407 -29.18 5.74 0.60
N TYR A 408 -28.95 5.71 1.92
CA TYR A 408 -28.89 6.91 2.73
C TYR A 408 -27.87 7.91 2.18
N LYS A 409 -26.63 7.46 1.95
CA LYS A 409 -25.54 8.32 1.45
C LYS A 409 -25.81 8.85 0.03
N ILE A 410 -26.45 8.09 -0.82
CA ILE A 410 -26.86 8.55 -2.16
C ILE A 410 -27.97 9.59 -2.06
N ASN A 411 -28.93 9.41 -1.16
CA ASN A 411 -30.07 10.34 -0.95
C ASN A 411 -29.63 11.68 -0.36
N GLU A 412 -28.60 11.72 0.49
CA GLU A 412 -27.96 12.97 0.92
C GLU A 412 -27.40 13.79 -0.24
N GLY A 413 -27.10 13.14 -1.36
CA GLY A 413 -26.82 13.72 -2.65
C GLY A 413 -25.70 14.74 -2.65
N LYS A 414 -25.97 15.93 -3.23
CA LYS A 414 -24.97 16.99 -3.38
C LYS A 414 -24.44 17.53 -2.04
N ASN A 415 -25.26 17.54 -0.99
CA ASN A 415 -24.86 18.08 0.31
C ASN A 415 -23.71 17.27 0.91
N LEU A 416 -23.86 15.94 0.98
CA LEU A 416 -22.82 15.06 1.49
C LEU A 416 -21.56 15.11 0.62
N ARG A 417 -21.72 15.06 -0.71
CA ARG A 417 -20.58 15.17 -1.65
C ARG A 417 -19.79 16.45 -1.44
N ASN A 418 -20.47 17.59 -1.33
CA ASN A 418 -19.82 18.87 -1.10
C ASN A 418 -19.11 18.92 0.27
N LYS A 419 -19.72 18.36 1.33
CA LYS A 419 -19.08 18.24 2.66
C LYS A 419 -17.77 17.46 2.56
N ILE A 420 -17.79 16.28 1.90
CA ILE A 420 -16.60 15.44 1.73
C ILE A 420 -15.54 16.16 0.88
N GLN A 421 -15.92 16.81 -0.23
CA GLN A 421 -14.99 17.55 -1.10
C GLN A 421 -14.32 18.72 -0.34
N LEU A 422 -15.08 19.51 0.42
CA LEU A 422 -14.53 20.61 1.21
C LEU A 422 -13.53 20.08 2.23
N ARG A 423 -13.85 18.97 2.91
CA ARG A 423 -12.90 18.36 3.84
C ARG A 423 -11.66 17.85 3.13
N CYS A 424 -11.78 17.21 1.97
CA CYS A 424 -10.63 16.80 1.17
C CYS A 424 -9.75 17.98 0.71
N LEU A 425 -10.35 19.13 0.41
CA LEU A 425 -9.60 20.36 0.09
C LEU A 425 -8.78 20.87 1.29
N GLU A 426 -9.34 20.81 2.51
CA GLU A 426 -8.62 21.17 3.74
C GLU A 426 -7.45 20.20 3.97
N LEU A 427 -7.70 18.89 3.89
CA LEU A 427 -6.68 17.85 4.02
C LEU A 427 -5.59 17.99 2.96
N SER A 428 -5.94 18.37 1.73
CA SER A 428 -4.97 18.65 0.67
C SER A 428 -4.02 19.78 1.04
N LYS A 429 -4.55 20.88 1.57
CA LYS A 429 -3.73 22.02 2.03
C LYS A 429 -2.81 21.63 3.18
N GLU A 430 -3.28 20.81 4.11
CA GLU A 430 -2.47 20.29 5.22
C GLU A 430 -1.37 19.34 4.70
N THR A 431 -1.71 18.44 3.80
CA THR A 431 -0.78 17.50 3.17
C THR A 431 0.37 18.22 2.45
N LEU A 432 0.06 19.28 1.71
CA LEU A 432 1.06 20.06 0.96
C LEU A 432 2.07 20.76 1.86
N LYS A 433 1.78 21.00 3.16
CA LYS A 433 2.76 21.53 4.12
C LYS A 433 3.95 20.60 4.34
N GLN A 434 3.87 19.33 3.95
CA GLN A 434 5.03 18.43 3.98
C GLN A 434 6.22 18.94 3.13
N GLN A 435 5.99 19.80 2.16
CA GLN A 435 7.07 20.43 1.38
C GLN A 435 8.00 21.27 2.28
N ASP A 436 7.48 21.84 3.35
CA ASP A 436 8.25 22.72 4.24
C ASP A 436 9.24 21.93 5.12
N LEU A 437 9.08 20.62 5.25
CA LEU A 437 9.98 19.74 6.00
C LEU A 437 11.42 19.72 5.46
N PHE A 438 11.62 20.14 4.22
CA PHE A 438 12.91 20.13 3.54
C PHE A 438 13.60 21.50 3.54
N LYS A 439 12.98 22.52 4.11
CA LYS A 439 13.49 23.89 4.14
C LYS A 439 14.30 24.22 5.40
N GLU A 440 14.17 23.38 6.43
CA GLU A 440 14.90 23.44 7.69
C GLU A 440 16.21 22.60 7.58
#